data_55611adb5043f9721ec480f4ee034091
#
_entry.id   55611adb5043f9721ec480f4ee034091
#
_cell.length_a   1.000
_cell.length_b   1.000
_cell.length_c   1.000
_cell.angle_alpha   90.00
_cell.angle_beta   90.00
_cell.angle_gamma   90.00
#
_symmetry.space_group_name_H-M   'P 1'
#
loop_
_entity.id
_entity.type
_entity.pdbx_description
1 polymer ?
#
loop_
_entity_poly.entity_id
_entity_poly.type
_entity_poly.pdbx_seq_one_letter_code
_entity_poly.pdbx_strand_id
1 'polypeptide(L)'
;MKLLAISGSLRKDSFNSALLREAARLAEGAEVAFADLNLPLYDGDVEAQGIPAPVQTFIDQIRAADAIVIASPEYNKGVSGVLKNALDWQSRVKPIPLAGKPVALMAAAAGRAGGEVAHYMLRHCLQPFGVRILHGAPVLVGGAAQAFEDGRLKDEGALKLLAETMARLAKMV
;
A
#
# COMPACT_ATOMS: atom_id res chain seq x y z
N MET A 1 -3.70 5.48 16.74
CA MET A 1 -2.75 4.93 15.74
C MET A 1 -2.77 5.81 14.50
N LYS A 2 -1.60 6.23 14.03
CA LYS A 2 -1.45 6.91 12.74
C LYS A 2 -1.22 5.87 11.65
N LEU A 3 -2.13 5.79 10.71
CA LEU A 3 -2.11 4.81 9.63
C LEU A 3 -1.81 5.50 8.30
N LEU A 4 -0.79 5.05 7.58
CA LEU A 4 -0.52 5.50 6.22
C LEU A 4 -1.08 4.50 5.21
N ALA A 5 -1.96 4.97 4.32
CA ALA A 5 -2.51 4.21 3.20
C ALA A 5 -1.75 4.55 1.92
N ILE A 6 -1.17 3.55 1.26
CA ILE A 6 -0.35 3.69 0.05
C ILE A 6 -1.02 2.95 -1.10
N SER A 7 -1.53 3.70 -2.09
CA SER A 7 -2.10 3.13 -3.32
C SER A 7 -1.03 3.02 -4.40
N GLY A 8 -0.82 1.82 -4.93
CA GLY A 8 0.01 1.60 -6.13
C GLY A 8 -0.65 2.06 -7.43
N SER A 9 -1.68 2.90 -7.40
CA SER A 9 -2.38 3.37 -8.58
C SER A 9 -2.65 4.87 -8.52
N LEU A 10 -2.29 5.58 -9.59
CA LEU A 10 -2.60 7.01 -9.76
C LEU A 10 -3.97 7.24 -10.41
N ARG A 11 -4.70 6.18 -10.80
CA ARG A 11 -6.02 6.35 -11.39
C ARG A 11 -7.02 6.90 -10.37
N LYS A 12 -7.81 7.89 -10.76
CA LYS A 12 -8.87 8.49 -9.92
C LYS A 12 -9.84 7.44 -9.38
N ASP A 13 -10.30 6.53 -10.26
CA ASP A 13 -11.26 5.49 -9.93
C ASP A 13 -10.57 4.12 -9.76
N SER A 14 -9.48 4.10 -9.01
CA SER A 14 -8.74 2.87 -8.73
C SER A 14 -9.45 2.01 -7.70
N PHE A 15 -9.68 0.73 -8.00
CA PHE A 15 -10.19 -0.26 -7.03
C PHE A 15 -9.23 -0.47 -5.85
N ASN A 16 -7.92 -0.31 -6.05
CA ASN A 16 -6.95 -0.37 -4.95
C ASN A 16 -7.07 0.84 -4.02
N SER A 17 -7.32 2.03 -4.57
CA SER A 17 -7.62 3.20 -3.74
C SER A 17 -8.98 3.08 -3.04
N ALA A 18 -9.98 2.46 -3.67
CA ALA A 18 -11.27 2.15 -3.05
C ALA A 18 -11.09 1.13 -1.90
N LEU A 19 -10.29 0.07 -2.11
CA LEU A 19 -9.98 -0.92 -1.08
C LEU A 19 -9.29 -0.29 0.13
N LEU A 20 -8.36 0.64 -0.08
CA LEU A 20 -7.71 1.40 1.00
C LEU A 20 -8.68 2.30 1.75
N ARG A 21 -9.66 2.91 1.07
CA ARG A 21 -10.72 3.68 1.75
C ARG A 21 -11.60 2.79 2.64
N GLU A 22 -11.90 1.55 2.22
CA GLU A 22 -12.58 0.59 3.07
C GLU A 22 -11.70 0.15 4.26
N ALA A 23 -10.41 -0.09 4.03
CA ALA A 23 -9.46 -0.38 5.11
C ALA A 23 -9.41 0.76 6.14
N ALA A 24 -9.37 2.01 5.67
CA ALA A 24 -9.39 3.20 6.53
C ALA A 24 -10.67 3.29 7.36
N ARG A 25 -11.85 2.99 6.75
CA ARG A 25 -13.14 2.98 7.46
C ARG A 25 -13.20 1.90 8.55
N LEU A 26 -12.55 0.76 8.33
CA LEU A 26 -12.50 -0.35 9.27
C LEU A 26 -11.39 -0.21 10.33
N ALA A 27 -10.51 0.77 10.19
CA ALA A 27 -9.45 1.08 11.16
C ALA A 27 -9.98 2.00 12.25
N GLU A 28 -10.82 1.49 13.14
CA GLU A 28 -11.48 2.27 14.20
C GLU A 28 -10.47 3.06 15.05
N GLY A 29 -10.74 4.34 15.24
CA GLY A 29 -9.90 5.24 16.04
C GLY A 29 -8.53 5.56 15.44
N ALA A 30 -8.26 5.18 14.20
CA ALA A 30 -7.02 5.55 13.52
C ALA A 30 -7.14 6.92 12.82
N GLU A 31 -6.08 7.72 12.92
CA GLU A 31 -5.84 8.86 12.05
C GLU A 31 -5.21 8.37 10.75
N VAL A 32 -5.93 8.49 9.63
CA VAL A 32 -5.50 7.92 8.35
C VAL A 32 -5.03 9.01 7.39
N ALA A 33 -3.79 8.88 6.93
CA ALA A 33 -3.25 9.67 5.82
C ALA A 33 -3.16 8.80 4.56
N PHE A 34 -3.36 9.41 3.39
CA PHE A 34 -3.18 8.77 2.09
C PHE A 34 -1.94 9.36 1.42
N ALA A 35 -1.00 8.51 1.01
CA ALA A 35 0.19 8.94 0.29
C ALA A 35 -0.14 9.24 -1.17
N ASP A 36 0.43 10.32 -1.69
CA ASP A 36 0.47 10.58 -3.14
C ASP A 36 1.76 9.98 -3.72
N LEU A 37 1.62 9.03 -4.64
CA LEU A 37 2.74 8.41 -5.35
C LEU A 37 3.03 9.04 -6.71
N ASN A 38 2.48 10.23 -7.00
CA ASN A 38 2.87 11.00 -8.18
C ASN A 38 4.27 11.62 -7.97
N LEU A 39 5.27 10.77 -7.86
CA LEU A 39 6.66 11.12 -7.61
C LEU A 39 7.43 11.14 -8.94
N PRO A 40 8.47 11.97 -9.08
CA PRO A 40 9.38 11.86 -10.21
C PRO A 40 9.97 10.44 -10.27
N LEU A 41 10.27 9.96 -11.46
CA LEU A 41 11.02 8.70 -11.56
C LEU A 41 12.36 8.83 -10.85
N TYR A 42 12.75 7.78 -10.14
CA TYR A 42 14.05 7.76 -9.50
C TYR A 42 15.17 7.88 -10.54
N ASP A 43 16.03 8.81 -10.29
CA ASP A 43 17.22 9.09 -11.08
C ASP A 43 18.32 9.54 -10.12
N GLY A 44 19.50 8.90 -10.23
CA GLY A 44 20.66 9.22 -9.39
C GLY A 44 21.19 10.64 -9.58
N ASP A 45 21.04 11.21 -10.77
CA ASP A 45 21.44 12.60 -11.04
C ASP A 45 20.48 13.61 -10.39
N VAL A 46 19.19 13.26 -10.30
CA VAL A 46 18.21 14.04 -9.55
C VAL A 46 18.48 13.93 -8.05
N GLU A 47 18.75 12.72 -7.55
CA GLU A 47 19.12 12.49 -6.14
C GLU A 47 20.35 13.29 -5.72
N ALA A 48 21.37 13.39 -6.59
CA ALA A 48 22.60 14.16 -6.33
C ALA A 48 22.34 15.65 -6.11
N GLN A 49 21.22 16.19 -6.61
CA GLN A 49 20.80 17.58 -6.40
C GLN A 49 19.95 17.73 -5.12
N GLY A 50 19.60 16.63 -4.46
CA GLY A 50 18.78 16.57 -3.26
C GLY A 50 17.49 15.78 -3.47
N ILE A 51 16.84 15.43 -2.36
CA ILE A 51 15.57 14.70 -2.39
C ILE A 51 14.45 15.66 -2.85
N PRO A 52 13.71 15.33 -3.93
CA PRO A 52 12.61 16.15 -4.41
C PRO A 52 11.51 16.34 -3.34
N ALA A 53 10.90 17.51 -3.27
CA ALA A 53 9.89 17.84 -2.24
C ALA A 53 8.72 16.83 -2.15
N PRO A 54 8.13 16.32 -3.25
CA PRO A 54 7.09 15.29 -3.16
C PRO A 54 7.61 13.98 -2.53
N VAL A 55 8.86 13.61 -2.82
CA VAL A 55 9.51 12.42 -2.25
C VAL A 55 9.75 12.64 -0.75
N GLN A 56 10.23 13.82 -0.36
CA GLN A 56 10.42 14.16 1.06
C GLN A 56 9.11 14.09 1.84
N THR A 57 8.01 14.62 1.28
CA THR A 57 6.68 14.52 1.88
C THR A 57 6.27 13.07 2.10
N PHE A 58 6.46 12.19 1.10
CA PHE A 58 6.19 10.77 1.21
C PHE A 58 7.03 10.08 2.31
N ILE A 59 8.32 10.40 2.37
CA ILE A 59 9.24 9.89 3.41
C ILE A 59 8.77 10.31 4.81
N ASP A 60 8.36 11.56 4.97
CA ASP A 60 7.92 12.08 6.26
C ASP A 60 6.57 11.47 6.69
N GLN A 61 5.67 11.18 5.74
CA GLN A 61 4.45 10.41 6.01
C GLN A 61 4.77 8.99 6.50
N ILE A 62 5.73 8.28 5.87
CA ILE A 62 6.17 6.95 6.34
C ILE A 62 6.72 7.05 7.76
N ARG A 63 7.57 8.01 8.04
CA ARG A 63 8.18 8.19 9.37
C ARG A 63 7.14 8.45 10.45
N ALA A 64 6.15 9.28 10.15
CA ALA A 64 5.09 9.67 11.08
C ALA A 64 4.09 8.54 11.37
N ALA A 65 3.97 7.55 10.49
CA ALA A 65 3.01 6.46 10.61
C ALA A 65 3.43 5.42 11.65
N ASP A 66 2.47 4.94 12.45
CA ASP A 66 2.65 3.79 13.35
C ASP A 66 2.52 2.47 12.59
N ALA A 67 1.64 2.42 11.58
CA ALA A 67 1.42 1.28 10.70
C ALA A 67 1.13 1.73 9.26
N ILE A 68 1.29 0.82 8.30
CA ILE A 68 1.11 1.09 6.88
C ILE A 68 0.20 0.02 6.25
N VAL A 69 -0.71 0.45 5.38
CA VAL A 69 -1.45 -0.44 4.48
C VAL A 69 -1.09 -0.12 3.03
N ILE A 70 -0.78 -1.13 2.24
CA ILE A 70 -0.39 -0.97 0.84
C ILE A 70 -1.34 -1.79 -0.03
N ALA A 71 -2.00 -1.13 -1.01
CA ALA A 71 -2.76 -1.82 -2.03
C ALA A 71 -2.11 -1.63 -3.40
N SER A 72 -1.80 -2.73 -4.09
CA SER A 72 -1.16 -2.70 -5.41
C SER A 72 -2.03 -3.35 -6.48
N PRO A 73 -2.27 -2.68 -7.62
CA PRO A 73 -2.76 -3.38 -8.79
C PRO A 73 -1.70 -4.37 -9.29
N GLU A 74 -2.15 -5.34 -10.10
CA GLU A 74 -1.28 -6.23 -10.84
C GLU A 74 -1.19 -5.76 -12.29
N TYR A 75 -0.01 -5.33 -12.72
CA TYR A 75 0.27 -4.98 -14.11
C TYR A 75 1.35 -5.93 -14.66
N ASN A 76 1.00 -6.66 -15.73
CA ASN A 76 1.91 -7.62 -16.36
C ASN A 76 2.58 -8.57 -15.35
N LYS A 77 1.79 -9.14 -14.45
CA LYS A 77 2.27 -10.06 -13.41
C LYS A 77 3.27 -9.44 -12.42
N GLY A 78 3.19 -8.14 -12.18
CA GLY A 78 4.11 -7.44 -11.28
C GLY A 78 3.44 -6.31 -10.50
N VAL A 79 4.21 -5.76 -9.55
CA VAL A 79 3.85 -4.52 -8.85
C VAL A 79 3.80 -3.36 -9.84
N SER A 80 2.98 -2.38 -9.57
CA SER A 80 2.90 -1.18 -10.41
C SER A 80 4.22 -0.39 -10.39
N GLY A 81 4.54 0.25 -11.52
CA GLY A 81 5.76 1.07 -11.64
C GLY A 81 5.80 2.21 -10.63
N VAL A 82 4.66 2.86 -10.33
CA VAL A 82 4.60 3.95 -9.34
C VAL A 82 4.92 3.48 -7.93
N LEU A 83 4.45 2.29 -7.55
CA LEU A 83 4.77 1.73 -6.23
C LEU A 83 6.24 1.30 -6.16
N LYS A 84 6.75 0.65 -7.21
CA LYS A 84 8.18 0.29 -7.27
C LYS A 84 9.07 1.54 -7.17
N ASN A 85 8.72 2.61 -7.90
CA ASN A 85 9.42 3.89 -7.86
C ASN A 85 9.42 4.51 -6.44
N ALA A 86 8.29 4.46 -5.75
CA ALA A 86 8.19 4.95 -4.37
C ALA A 86 9.09 4.16 -3.40
N LEU A 87 9.18 2.82 -3.60
CA LEU A 87 10.10 1.98 -2.82
C LEU A 87 11.56 2.29 -3.13
N ASP A 88 11.89 2.62 -4.37
CA ASP A 88 13.26 3.00 -4.76
C ASP A 88 13.64 4.33 -4.08
N TRP A 89 12.79 5.34 -4.16
CA TRP A 89 13.04 6.63 -3.51
C TRP A 89 13.22 6.52 -1.98
N GLN A 90 12.31 5.82 -1.28
CA GLN A 90 12.42 5.72 0.17
C GLN A 90 13.68 4.98 0.63
N SER A 91 14.27 4.14 -0.23
CA SER A 91 15.51 3.42 0.07
C SER A 91 16.75 4.33 0.09
N ARG A 92 16.64 5.55 -0.48
CA ARG A 92 17.77 6.49 -0.63
C ARG A 92 18.06 7.27 0.64
N VAL A 93 17.17 7.31 1.61
CA VAL A 93 17.37 8.03 2.87
C VAL A 93 17.69 7.09 4.03
N LYS A 94 18.51 7.59 4.96
CA LYS A 94 18.89 6.83 6.16
C LYS A 94 18.48 7.62 7.43
N PRO A 95 18.01 6.93 8.47
CA PRO A 95 17.66 5.50 8.48
C PRO A 95 16.52 5.21 7.50
N ILE A 96 16.44 3.95 7.04
CA ILE A 96 15.37 3.52 6.11
C ILE A 96 14.00 3.81 6.73
N PRO A 97 13.12 4.61 6.07
CA PRO A 97 11.84 5.02 6.67
C PRO A 97 10.89 3.86 7.00
N LEU A 98 10.89 2.81 6.15
CA LEU A 98 10.05 1.62 6.31
C LEU A 98 10.57 0.63 7.37
N ALA A 99 11.81 0.76 7.85
CA ALA A 99 12.41 -0.22 8.76
C ALA A 99 11.58 -0.41 10.04
N GLY A 100 11.25 -1.67 10.35
CA GLY A 100 10.48 -2.05 11.54
C GLY A 100 8.99 -1.70 11.50
N LYS A 101 8.48 -1.02 10.47
CA LYS A 101 7.06 -0.64 10.39
C LYS A 101 6.17 -1.87 10.21
N PRO A 102 5.05 -1.98 10.95
CA PRO A 102 3.97 -2.93 10.66
C PRO A 102 3.33 -2.61 9.32
N VAL A 103 3.21 -3.61 8.44
CA VAL A 103 2.66 -3.42 7.09
C VAL A 103 1.64 -4.51 6.75
N ALA A 104 0.43 -4.11 6.34
CA ALA A 104 -0.53 -5.00 5.72
C ALA A 104 -0.56 -4.77 4.20
N LEU A 105 -0.63 -5.85 3.44
CA LEU A 105 -0.66 -5.82 1.97
C LEU A 105 -2.00 -6.33 1.47
N MET A 106 -2.52 -5.69 0.43
CA MET A 106 -3.76 -6.05 -0.21
C MET A 106 -3.72 -5.76 -1.71
N ALA A 107 -4.64 -6.33 -2.45
CA ALA A 107 -4.76 -6.08 -3.88
C ALA A 107 -6.21 -6.18 -4.35
N ALA A 108 -6.55 -5.42 -5.39
CA ALA A 108 -7.77 -5.56 -6.15
C ALA A 108 -7.44 -5.55 -7.64
N ALA A 109 -7.94 -6.55 -8.38
CA ALA A 109 -7.69 -6.69 -9.81
C ALA A 109 -8.93 -7.20 -10.55
N ALA A 110 -9.00 -6.91 -11.87
CA ALA A 110 -10.09 -7.39 -12.71
C ALA A 110 -10.10 -8.93 -12.85
N GLY A 111 -8.93 -9.57 -12.82
CA GLY A 111 -8.80 -11.02 -12.90
C GLY A 111 -9.25 -11.72 -11.62
N ARG A 112 -9.62 -12.99 -11.74
CA ARG A 112 -10.15 -13.81 -10.63
C ARG A 112 -9.18 -13.97 -9.46
N ALA A 113 -7.87 -13.98 -9.71
CA ALA A 113 -6.83 -14.11 -8.69
C ALA A 113 -6.61 -12.83 -7.83
N GLY A 114 -7.32 -11.73 -8.11
CA GLY A 114 -7.28 -10.53 -7.27
C GLY A 114 -5.93 -9.82 -7.18
N GLY A 115 -4.97 -10.10 -8.08
CA GLY A 115 -3.64 -9.51 -8.05
C GLY A 115 -2.62 -10.29 -7.20
N GLU A 116 -2.81 -11.59 -7.10
CA GLU A 116 -1.99 -12.48 -6.26
C GLU A 116 -0.49 -12.40 -6.58
N VAL A 117 -0.11 -12.41 -7.86
CA VAL A 117 1.30 -12.39 -8.27
C VAL A 117 1.96 -11.07 -7.86
N ALA A 118 1.29 -9.94 -8.08
CA ALA A 118 1.79 -8.63 -7.64
C ALA A 118 1.90 -8.55 -6.12
N HIS A 119 0.96 -9.14 -5.37
CA HIS A 119 1.00 -9.21 -3.92
C HIS A 119 2.26 -9.94 -3.42
N TYR A 120 2.59 -11.11 -3.97
CA TYR A 120 3.81 -11.84 -3.59
C TYR A 120 5.09 -11.13 -4.05
N MET A 121 5.08 -10.53 -5.26
CA MET A 121 6.19 -9.71 -5.71
C MET A 121 6.42 -8.49 -4.80
N LEU A 122 5.36 -7.87 -4.31
CA LEU A 122 5.48 -6.75 -3.36
C LEU A 122 6.13 -7.19 -2.05
N ARG A 123 5.80 -8.37 -1.53
CA ARG A 123 6.47 -8.96 -0.35
C ARG A 123 7.99 -9.09 -0.60
N HIS A 124 8.37 -9.58 -1.77
CA HIS A 124 9.77 -9.68 -2.17
C HIS A 124 10.45 -8.30 -2.23
N CYS A 125 9.80 -7.30 -2.85
CA CYS A 125 10.33 -5.94 -2.92
C CYS A 125 10.50 -5.27 -1.55
N LEU A 126 9.71 -5.64 -0.56
CA LEU A 126 9.76 -5.08 0.79
C LEU A 126 10.79 -5.76 1.70
N GLN A 127 11.25 -6.96 1.36
CA GLN A 127 12.18 -7.75 2.18
C GLN A 127 13.47 -6.99 2.57
N PRO A 128 14.12 -6.22 1.67
CA PRO A 128 15.36 -5.52 2.01
C PRO A 128 15.21 -4.43 3.06
N PHE A 129 13.98 -3.97 3.34
CA PHE A 129 13.71 -2.82 4.21
C PHE A 129 13.42 -3.21 5.66
N GLY A 130 13.38 -4.51 5.97
CA GLY A 130 13.15 -4.98 7.34
C GLY A 130 11.77 -4.61 7.90
N VAL A 131 10.75 -4.51 7.05
CA VAL A 131 9.37 -4.27 7.47
C VAL A 131 8.79 -5.48 8.20
N ARG A 132 7.83 -5.26 9.08
CA ARG A 132 7.07 -6.30 9.77
C ARG A 132 5.77 -6.57 9.01
N ILE A 133 5.85 -7.40 7.96
CA ILE A 133 4.67 -7.71 7.14
C ILE A 133 3.69 -8.58 7.94
N LEU A 134 2.43 -8.18 8.00
CA LEU A 134 1.37 -8.96 8.60
C LEU A 134 1.20 -10.31 7.87
N HIS A 135 1.31 -11.40 8.62
CA HIS A 135 1.12 -12.76 8.11
C HIS A 135 -0.36 -13.16 8.16
N GLY A 136 -0.75 -14.14 7.34
CA GLY A 136 -2.09 -14.72 7.27
C GLY A 136 -2.67 -14.70 5.87
N ALA A 137 -3.98 -14.95 5.75
CA ALA A 137 -4.67 -14.90 4.48
C ALA A 137 -4.56 -13.50 3.84
N PRO A 138 -4.12 -13.42 2.57
CA PRO A 138 -4.01 -12.13 1.90
C PRO A 138 -5.38 -11.59 1.50
N VAL A 139 -5.58 -10.28 1.60
CA VAL A 139 -6.77 -9.60 1.07
C VAL A 139 -6.59 -9.41 -0.43
N LEU A 140 -7.19 -10.30 -1.23
CA LEU A 140 -7.13 -10.27 -2.69
C LEU A 140 -8.55 -10.20 -3.26
N VAL A 141 -8.91 -9.07 -3.86
CA VAL A 141 -10.25 -8.85 -4.43
C VAL A 141 -10.20 -9.09 -5.93
N GLY A 142 -10.66 -10.29 -6.35
CA GLY A 142 -10.83 -10.63 -7.75
C GLY A 142 -12.12 -10.05 -8.32
N GLY A 143 -12.23 -9.98 -9.67
CA GLY A 143 -13.44 -9.44 -10.32
C GLY A 143 -13.79 -8.03 -9.83
N ALA A 144 -12.79 -7.18 -9.64
CA ALA A 144 -12.93 -5.90 -8.93
C ALA A 144 -14.08 -5.02 -9.45
N ALA A 145 -14.38 -5.06 -10.76
CA ALA A 145 -15.49 -4.28 -11.30
C ALA A 145 -16.87 -4.69 -10.76
N GLN A 146 -17.04 -5.96 -10.37
CA GLN A 146 -18.26 -6.49 -9.76
C GLN A 146 -18.22 -6.46 -8.24
N ALA A 147 -17.02 -6.51 -7.66
CA ALA A 147 -16.82 -6.51 -6.21
C ALA A 147 -17.03 -5.13 -5.58
N PHE A 148 -16.92 -4.05 -6.36
CA PHE A 148 -17.14 -2.68 -5.91
C PHE A 148 -18.36 -2.05 -6.58
N GLU A 149 -19.12 -1.24 -5.82
CA GLU A 149 -20.21 -0.40 -6.28
C GLU A 149 -20.11 0.95 -5.60
N ASP A 150 -20.15 2.04 -6.36
CA ASP A 150 -20.00 3.41 -5.87
C ASP A 150 -18.79 3.61 -4.96
N GLY A 151 -17.68 2.94 -5.30
CA GLY A 151 -16.44 2.99 -4.54
C GLY A 151 -16.45 2.20 -3.22
N ARG A 152 -17.51 1.43 -2.93
CA ARG A 152 -17.66 0.59 -1.75
C ARG A 152 -17.47 -0.88 -2.10
N LEU A 153 -16.73 -1.60 -1.27
CA LEU A 153 -16.57 -3.06 -1.41
C LEU A 153 -17.87 -3.75 -0.95
N LYS A 154 -18.42 -4.60 -1.83
CA LYS A 154 -19.68 -5.33 -1.58
C LYS A 154 -19.48 -6.78 -1.19
N ASP A 155 -18.34 -7.37 -1.56
CA ASP A 155 -18.03 -8.77 -1.23
C ASP A 155 -17.89 -8.92 0.29
N GLU A 156 -18.86 -9.61 0.91
CA GLU A 156 -18.91 -9.79 2.37
C GLU A 156 -17.71 -10.58 2.90
N GLY A 157 -17.23 -11.58 2.14
CA GLY A 157 -16.06 -12.37 2.50
C GLY A 157 -14.79 -11.53 2.52
N ALA A 158 -14.60 -10.71 1.49
CA ALA A 158 -13.48 -9.77 1.43
C ALA A 158 -13.57 -8.69 2.50
N LEU A 159 -14.77 -8.16 2.79
CA LEU A 159 -14.98 -7.19 3.89
C LEU A 159 -14.64 -7.78 5.25
N LYS A 160 -15.07 -9.00 5.54
CA LYS A 160 -14.74 -9.69 6.79
C LYS A 160 -13.23 -9.88 6.93
N LEU A 161 -12.58 -10.42 5.89
CA LEU A 161 -11.13 -10.61 5.89
C LEU A 161 -10.37 -9.28 6.03
N LEU A 162 -10.85 -8.21 5.39
CA LEU A 162 -10.28 -6.88 5.51
C LEU A 162 -10.39 -6.36 6.96
N ALA A 163 -11.55 -6.50 7.59
CA ALA A 163 -11.76 -6.09 8.99
C ALA A 163 -10.83 -6.86 9.95
N GLU A 164 -10.72 -8.18 9.79
CA GLU A 164 -9.78 -9.01 10.56
C GLU A 164 -8.32 -8.58 10.33
N THR A 165 -7.96 -8.24 9.09
CA THR A 165 -6.63 -7.76 8.73
C THR A 165 -6.31 -6.44 9.43
N MET A 166 -7.24 -5.48 9.43
CA MET A 166 -7.05 -4.20 10.08
C MET A 166 -6.95 -4.33 11.61
N ALA A 167 -7.81 -5.17 12.22
CA ALA A 167 -7.76 -5.45 13.65
C ALA A 167 -6.43 -6.11 14.07
N ARG A 168 -5.89 -6.99 13.24
CA ARG A 168 -4.58 -7.63 13.49
C ARG A 168 -3.41 -6.67 13.28
N LEU A 169 -3.49 -5.80 12.27
CA LEU A 169 -2.47 -4.76 12.05
C LEU A 169 -2.37 -3.81 13.25
N ALA A 170 -3.51 -3.39 13.80
CA ALA A 170 -3.57 -2.54 14.99
C ALA A 170 -2.89 -3.16 16.22
N LYS A 171 -2.88 -4.50 16.34
CA LYS A 171 -2.19 -5.22 17.44
C LYS A 171 -0.67 -5.33 17.23
N MET A 172 -0.15 -4.93 16.07
CA MET A 172 1.30 -4.93 15.80
C MET A 172 1.97 -3.61 16.20
N VAL A 173 1.19 -2.55 16.46
CA VAL A 173 1.64 -1.25 16.95
C VAL A 173 1.78 -1.29 18.45
#